data_a2bbdc3e1bdced791f23f04e09d056bc
#
_entry.id   a2bbdc3e1bdced791f23f04e09d056bc
#
_cell.length_a   1.000
_cell.length_b   1.000
_cell.length_c   1.000
_cell.angle_alpha   90.00
_cell.angle_beta   90.00
_cell.angle_gamma   90.00
#
_symmetry.space_group_name_H-M   'P 1'
#
loop_
_entity.id
_entity.type
_entity.pdbx_description
1 polymer ?
#
loop_
_entity_poly.entity_id
_entity_poly.type
_entity_poly.pdbx_seq_one_letter_code
_entity_poly.pdbx_strand_id
1 'polypeptide(L)'
;MTVLSLVHPAVRDRAEALGRQFQSAAPFRHVVIDEFLAPDFCRRLMAEFPAFDRERARNEMGDVGRKAVFQNLPQLGPAYAQLDGMLRSGEFLSFTGQITGIPDLRYDPEYVGGGTHENLSGQDLDPHVDFNYHPTTQLHRRLNLIVFLNPEWRAEWGGNLELHVNPWLPPEEDSVKAIVPLANRCVIFETSESSWHGFKRIQLPEDKKHLTRRSIAVYYYTSQRPAEEIAPHHSTVYVQRPLPENIRAGYTLRDEDVQAVQSLLVRRDTQIRYLYEREKEFSEIVHGILRSRSFRLFRTLSWPARKCWGWIKARRSA
;
A
#
# COMPACT_ATOMS: atom_id res chain seq x y z
N MET A 1 -14.06 21.70 -20.48
CA MET A 1 -13.83 20.24 -20.52
C MET A 1 -14.01 19.73 -19.10
N THR A 2 -14.79 18.66 -18.89
CA THR A 2 -14.92 18.05 -17.56
C THR A 2 -13.60 17.41 -17.18
N VAL A 3 -13.27 17.42 -15.92
CA VAL A 3 -12.00 16.86 -15.41
C VAL A 3 -11.91 15.35 -15.70
N LEU A 4 -13.06 14.66 -15.75
CA LEU A 4 -13.16 13.25 -16.16
C LEU A 4 -12.81 13.00 -17.64
N SER A 5 -12.63 14.04 -18.48
CA SER A 5 -12.15 13.83 -19.85
C SER A 5 -10.72 13.25 -19.92
N LEU A 6 -9.97 13.29 -18.82
CA LEU A 6 -8.66 12.64 -18.68
C LEU A 6 -8.75 11.12 -18.48
N VAL A 7 -9.90 10.62 -18.03
CA VAL A 7 -10.21 9.18 -18.00
C VAL A 7 -10.72 8.75 -19.35
N HIS A 8 -10.30 7.59 -19.85
CA HIS A 8 -10.71 7.07 -21.13
C HIS A 8 -12.25 6.93 -21.23
N PRO A 9 -12.91 7.35 -22.33
CA PRO A 9 -14.37 7.30 -22.44
C PRO A 9 -14.93 5.90 -22.16
N ALA A 10 -14.37 4.86 -22.77
CA ALA A 10 -14.81 3.48 -22.57
C ALA A 10 -14.73 2.99 -21.12
N VAL A 11 -13.86 3.57 -20.29
CA VAL A 11 -13.77 3.27 -18.85
C VAL A 11 -14.92 3.93 -18.12
N ARG A 12 -15.23 5.19 -18.45
CA ARG A 12 -16.34 5.93 -17.84
C ARG A 12 -17.69 5.26 -18.12
N ASP A 13 -17.89 4.81 -19.36
CA ASP A 13 -19.13 4.16 -19.78
C ASP A 13 -19.35 2.78 -19.12
N ARG A 14 -18.30 2.20 -18.55
CA ARG A 14 -18.32 0.86 -17.90
C ARG A 14 -18.28 0.90 -16.38
N ALA A 15 -18.49 2.06 -15.74
CA ALA A 15 -18.38 2.21 -14.28
C ALA A 15 -19.17 1.13 -13.49
N GLU A 16 -20.40 0.85 -13.88
CA GLU A 16 -21.22 -0.20 -13.27
C GLU A 16 -20.63 -1.61 -13.41
N ALA A 17 -20.13 -1.95 -14.61
CA ALA A 17 -19.50 -3.25 -14.87
C ALA A 17 -18.19 -3.39 -14.04
N LEU A 18 -17.40 -2.33 -13.97
CA LEU A 18 -16.21 -2.26 -13.13
C LEU A 18 -16.57 -2.42 -11.65
N GLY A 19 -17.70 -1.85 -11.22
CA GLY A 19 -18.20 -2.01 -9.86
C GLY A 19 -18.54 -3.46 -9.52
N ARG A 20 -19.22 -4.17 -10.42
CA ARG A 20 -19.47 -5.61 -10.24
C ARG A 20 -18.19 -6.42 -10.16
N GLN A 21 -17.20 -6.11 -11.01
CA GLN A 21 -15.87 -6.75 -10.96
C GLN A 21 -15.17 -6.49 -9.64
N PHE A 22 -15.18 -5.23 -9.16
CA PHE A 22 -14.57 -4.86 -7.88
C PHE A 22 -15.15 -5.65 -6.71
N GLN A 23 -16.48 -5.72 -6.63
CA GLN A 23 -17.17 -6.38 -5.50
C GLN A 23 -16.98 -7.90 -5.47
N SER A 24 -16.84 -8.55 -6.64
CA SER A 24 -16.69 -10.01 -6.75
C SER A 24 -15.25 -10.52 -6.81
N ALA A 25 -14.28 -9.61 -6.79
CA ALA A 25 -12.88 -9.98 -6.99
C ALA A 25 -12.27 -10.69 -5.76
N ALA A 26 -11.44 -11.70 -6.03
CA ALA A 26 -10.62 -12.37 -5.04
C ALA A 26 -9.12 -12.06 -5.30
N PRO A 27 -8.27 -12.03 -4.26
CA PRO A 27 -8.50 -12.44 -2.87
C PRO A 27 -9.26 -11.42 -2.00
N PHE A 28 -9.33 -10.17 -2.40
CA PHE A 28 -10.10 -9.09 -1.77
C PHE A 28 -10.62 -8.14 -2.85
N ARG A 29 -11.51 -7.22 -2.50
CA ARG A 29 -12.15 -6.32 -3.47
C ARG A 29 -11.12 -5.49 -4.23
N HIS A 30 -11.06 -5.68 -5.54
CA HIS A 30 -10.20 -4.93 -6.44
C HIS A 30 -10.73 -4.95 -7.87
N VAL A 31 -10.24 -4.04 -8.70
CA VAL A 31 -10.50 -4.01 -10.14
C VAL A 31 -9.23 -3.65 -10.90
N VAL A 32 -9.02 -4.29 -12.04
CA VAL A 32 -7.94 -4.00 -12.98
C VAL A 32 -8.57 -3.36 -14.21
N ILE A 33 -8.12 -2.16 -14.56
CA ILE A 33 -8.67 -1.35 -15.64
C ILE A 33 -7.55 -1.03 -16.62
N ASP A 34 -7.60 -1.66 -17.78
CA ASP A 34 -6.69 -1.32 -18.89
C ASP A 34 -7.18 -0.06 -19.60
N GLU A 35 -6.23 0.65 -20.21
CA GLU A 35 -6.50 1.93 -20.91
C GLU A 35 -7.25 2.94 -20.02
N PHE A 36 -6.86 3.05 -18.77
CA PHE A 36 -7.56 3.84 -17.76
C PHE A 36 -7.65 5.32 -18.11
N LEU A 37 -6.54 5.92 -18.53
CA LEU A 37 -6.45 7.32 -18.91
C LEU A 37 -6.59 7.49 -20.43
N ALA A 38 -7.02 8.67 -20.87
CA ALA A 38 -6.97 9.04 -22.27
C ALA A 38 -5.54 8.85 -22.81
N PRO A 39 -5.35 8.24 -23.99
CA PRO A 39 -4.03 7.81 -24.47
C PRO A 39 -3.01 8.96 -24.53
N ASP A 40 -3.43 10.15 -25.02
CA ASP A 40 -2.56 11.33 -25.10
C ASP A 40 -2.13 11.81 -23.72
N PHE A 41 -3.03 11.74 -22.75
CA PHE A 41 -2.74 12.13 -21.38
C PHE A 41 -1.76 11.17 -20.73
N CYS A 42 -1.95 9.86 -20.90
CA CYS A 42 -1.02 8.86 -20.41
C CYS A 42 0.39 9.06 -21.01
N ARG A 43 0.50 9.32 -22.33
CA ARG A 43 1.79 9.62 -22.97
C ARG A 43 2.51 10.82 -22.36
N ARG A 44 1.77 11.90 -22.04
CA ARG A 44 2.35 13.08 -21.38
C ARG A 44 2.85 12.76 -19.98
N LEU A 45 2.11 11.99 -19.17
CA LEU A 45 2.56 11.54 -17.86
C LEU A 45 3.84 10.70 -17.95
N MET A 46 3.93 9.80 -18.94
CA MET A 46 5.14 9.00 -19.17
C MET A 46 6.34 9.87 -19.56
N ALA A 47 6.11 10.90 -20.37
CA ALA A 47 7.17 11.82 -20.81
C ALA A 47 7.68 12.73 -19.69
N GLU A 48 6.78 13.15 -18.79
CA GLU A 48 7.09 14.02 -17.64
C GLU A 48 7.47 13.21 -16.38
N PHE A 49 7.56 11.86 -16.47
CA PHE A 49 7.93 11.04 -15.31
C PHE A 49 9.33 11.43 -14.82
N PRO A 50 9.53 11.68 -13.51
CA PRO A 50 10.80 12.15 -12.99
C PRO A 50 11.93 11.15 -13.23
N ALA A 51 13.15 11.64 -13.42
CA ALA A 51 14.34 10.80 -13.45
C ALA A 51 14.55 10.11 -12.10
N PHE A 52 15.11 8.89 -12.13
CA PHE A 52 15.39 8.14 -10.91
C PHE A 52 16.39 8.89 -10.02
N ASP A 53 15.99 9.17 -8.81
CA ASP A 53 16.82 9.84 -7.81
C ASP A 53 17.12 8.87 -6.66
N ARG A 54 18.40 8.52 -6.48
CA ARG A 54 18.87 7.60 -5.44
C ARG A 54 18.65 8.14 -4.03
N GLU A 55 18.71 9.45 -3.84
CA GLU A 55 18.50 10.06 -2.53
C GLU A 55 17.02 9.98 -2.10
N ARG A 56 16.12 9.97 -3.07
CA ARG A 56 14.68 9.77 -2.85
C ARG A 56 14.29 8.29 -2.79
N ALA A 57 15.21 7.39 -3.07
CA ALA A 57 15.03 5.95 -2.96
C ALA A 57 15.29 5.44 -1.52
N ARG A 58 14.97 6.23 -0.51
CA ARG A 58 15.03 5.82 0.89
C ARG A 58 13.68 5.26 1.32
N ASN A 59 13.71 4.15 2.05
CA ASN A 59 12.50 3.59 2.67
C ASN A 59 12.18 4.35 3.99
N GLU A 60 11.05 4.02 4.59
CA GLU A 60 10.62 4.54 5.89
C GLU A 60 11.65 4.29 7.02
N MET A 61 12.62 3.40 6.79
CA MET A 61 13.70 3.04 7.71
C MET A 61 15.05 3.67 7.34
N GLY A 62 15.07 4.56 6.33
CA GLY A 62 16.27 5.30 5.91
C GLY A 62 17.24 4.56 4.98
N ASP A 63 16.96 3.30 4.60
CA ASP A 63 17.82 2.53 3.69
C ASP A 63 17.71 3.07 2.26
N VAL A 64 18.85 3.29 1.63
CA VAL A 64 18.95 3.69 0.21
C VAL A 64 18.82 2.47 -0.68
N GLY A 65 17.99 2.57 -1.72
CA GLY A 65 18.00 1.58 -2.82
C GLY A 65 16.73 0.78 -3.04
N ARG A 66 15.56 1.15 -2.48
CA ARG A 66 14.32 0.39 -2.70
C ARG A 66 13.40 1.01 -3.73
N LYS A 67 12.79 2.13 -3.50
CA LYS A 67 11.95 2.85 -4.50
C LYS A 67 12.24 4.33 -4.43
N ALA A 68 12.39 5.00 -5.56
CA ALA A 68 12.36 6.45 -5.59
C ALA A 68 10.90 6.91 -5.51
N VAL A 69 10.61 7.81 -4.58
CA VAL A 69 9.27 8.36 -4.35
C VAL A 69 9.29 9.87 -4.53
N PHE A 70 8.31 10.39 -5.29
CA PHE A 70 8.07 11.81 -5.40
C PHE A 70 6.61 12.11 -5.03
N GLN A 71 6.40 12.71 -3.85
CA GLN A 71 5.07 12.94 -3.29
C GLN A 71 4.38 14.19 -3.83
N ASN A 72 5.12 15.21 -4.24
CA ASN A 72 4.53 16.45 -4.73
C ASN A 72 4.26 16.37 -6.24
N LEU A 73 3.22 15.65 -6.65
CA LEU A 73 2.89 15.43 -8.06
C LEU A 73 2.76 16.74 -8.86
N PRO A 74 2.07 17.78 -8.39
CA PRO A 74 1.94 19.03 -9.17
C PRO A 74 3.25 19.68 -9.58
N GLN A 75 4.34 19.45 -8.88
CA GLN A 75 5.66 20.00 -9.18
C GLN A 75 6.42 19.24 -10.27
N LEU A 76 5.95 18.05 -10.67
CA LEU A 76 6.61 17.25 -11.70
C LEU A 76 6.42 17.79 -13.11
N GLY A 77 5.33 18.52 -13.33
CA GLY A 77 5.03 19.13 -14.63
C GLY A 77 3.54 19.34 -14.88
N PRO A 78 3.19 19.94 -16.02
CA PRO A 78 1.80 20.28 -16.35
C PRO A 78 0.86 19.06 -16.41
N ALA A 79 1.32 17.91 -16.90
CA ALA A 79 0.50 16.70 -16.94
C ALA A 79 0.21 16.18 -15.52
N TYR A 80 1.20 16.23 -14.63
CA TYR A 80 1.02 15.81 -13.23
C TYR A 80 0.15 16.79 -12.44
N ALA A 81 0.22 18.09 -12.71
CA ALA A 81 -0.68 19.07 -12.13
C ALA A 81 -2.14 18.87 -12.60
N GLN A 82 -2.35 18.47 -13.86
CA GLN A 82 -3.67 18.09 -14.38
C GLN A 82 -4.18 16.79 -13.73
N LEU A 83 -3.30 15.80 -13.54
CA LEU A 83 -3.62 14.56 -12.85
C LEU A 83 -4.08 14.84 -11.42
N ASP A 84 -3.32 15.61 -10.66
CA ASP A 84 -3.66 16.03 -9.30
C ASP A 84 -5.03 16.70 -9.25
N GLY A 85 -5.27 17.65 -10.17
CA GLY A 85 -6.57 18.33 -10.31
C GLY A 85 -7.72 17.35 -10.57
N MET A 86 -7.50 16.31 -11.37
CA MET A 86 -8.48 15.24 -11.58
C MET A 86 -8.71 14.42 -10.32
N LEU A 87 -7.65 13.89 -9.71
CA LEU A 87 -7.70 12.96 -8.59
C LEU A 87 -8.43 13.54 -7.37
N ARG A 88 -8.34 14.85 -7.13
CA ARG A 88 -9.02 15.56 -6.04
C ARG A 88 -10.40 16.08 -6.38
N SER A 89 -10.82 16.02 -7.64
CA SER A 89 -12.11 16.57 -8.05
C SER A 89 -13.29 15.77 -7.54
N GLY A 90 -14.38 16.43 -7.18
CA GLY A 90 -15.61 15.78 -6.76
C GLY A 90 -16.17 14.81 -7.82
N GLU A 91 -15.99 15.14 -9.13
CA GLU A 91 -16.38 14.24 -10.22
C GLU A 91 -15.62 12.92 -10.18
N PHE A 92 -14.30 12.96 -9.99
CA PHE A 92 -13.46 11.76 -9.95
C PHE A 92 -13.70 10.95 -8.66
N LEU A 93 -13.87 11.62 -7.51
CA LEU A 93 -14.21 10.98 -6.24
C LEU A 93 -15.56 10.25 -6.35
N SER A 94 -16.56 10.89 -6.95
CA SER A 94 -17.87 10.27 -7.21
C SER A 94 -17.77 9.07 -8.15
N PHE A 95 -17.02 9.20 -9.25
CA PHE A 95 -16.76 8.12 -10.19
C PHE A 95 -16.06 6.92 -9.53
N THR A 96 -15.03 7.18 -8.71
CA THR A 96 -14.33 6.14 -7.95
C THR A 96 -15.26 5.51 -6.91
N GLY A 97 -16.09 6.32 -6.23
CA GLY A 97 -17.11 5.83 -5.31
C GLY A 97 -18.15 4.93 -5.99
N GLN A 98 -18.57 5.25 -7.22
CA GLN A 98 -19.47 4.41 -8.00
C GLN A 98 -18.86 3.05 -8.33
N ILE A 99 -17.56 2.99 -8.70
CA ILE A 99 -16.85 1.74 -8.96
C ILE A 99 -16.66 0.92 -7.70
N THR A 100 -16.30 1.55 -6.59
CA THR A 100 -15.91 0.82 -5.37
C THR A 100 -17.07 0.55 -4.41
N GLY A 101 -18.17 1.28 -4.55
CA GLY A 101 -19.28 1.27 -3.59
C GLY A 101 -18.94 1.99 -2.27
N ILE A 102 -17.83 2.73 -2.22
CA ILE A 102 -17.40 3.47 -1.03
C ILE A 102 -17.75 4.94 -1.22
N PRO A 103 -18.73 5.47 -0.48
CA PRO A 103 -19.11 6.87 -0.55
C PRO A 103 -18.13 7.78 0.20
N ASP A 104 -18.26 9.08 0.00
CA ASP A 104 -17.56 10.12 0.76
C ASP A 104 -16.05 10.01 0.78
N LEU A 105 -15.46 9.51 -0.31
CA LEU A 105 -14.02 9.43 -0.47
C LEU A 105 -13.36 10.80 -0.30
N ARG A 106 -12.26 10.82 0.42
CA ARG A 106 -11.42 12.00 0.67
C ARG A 106 -10.08 11.81 0.00
N TYR A 107 -9.65 12.82 -0.71
CA TYR A 107 -8.34 12.91 -1.32
C TYR A 107 -7.28 13.33 -0.28
N ASP A 108 -6.06 12.80 -0.41
CA ASP A 108 -4.91 13.18 0.40
C ASP A 108 -3.99 14.13 -0.39
N PRO A 109 -3.96 15.43 -0.05
CA PRO A 109 -3.09 16.39 -0.72
C PRO A 109 -1.61 16.25 -0.37
N GLU A 110 -1.28 15.53 0.72
CA GLU A 110 0.09 15.30 1.18
C GLU A 110 0.72 14.08 0.50
N TYR A 111 -0.09 13.23 -0.16
CA TYR A 111 0.36 11.97 -0.75
C TYR A 111 1.14 11.09 0.22
N VAL A 112 0.70 10.98 1.46
CA VAL A 112 1.40 10.19 2.50
C VAL A 112 1.59 8.74 2.04
N GLY A 113 2.85 8.36 1.76
CA GLY A 113 3.22 7.06 1.20
C GLY A 113 2.91 6.86 -0.29
N GLY A 114 2.18 7.81 -0.91
CA GLY A 114 1.82 7.84 -2.33
C GLY A 114 2.78 8.67 -3.19
N GLY A 115 2.31 9.04 -4.39
CA GLY A 115 3.08 9.80 -5.39
C GLY A 115 3.59 8.90 -6.52
N THR A 116 4.67 9.32 -7.19
CA THR A 116 5.35 8.44 -8.16
C THR A 116 6.23 7.44 -7.45
N HIS A 117 6.18 6.20 -7.92
CA HIS A 117 7.04 5.12 -7.45
C HIS A 117 7.87 4.57 -8.61
N GLU A 118 9.17 4.52 -8.45
CA GLU A 118 10.10 3.96 -9.43
C GLU A 118 11.00 2.92 -8.77
N ASN A 119 11.06 1.72 -9.36
CA ASN A 119 11.88 0.62 -8.89
C ASN A 119 12.82 0.12 -9.98
N LEU A 120 14.04 -0.21 -9.60
CA LEU A 120 15.07 -0.75 -10.47
C LEU A 120 15.04 -2.29 -10.51
N SER A 121 15.73 -2.86 -11.51
CA SER A 121 16.04 -4.30 -11.52
C SER A 121 16.76 -4.69 -10.23
N GLY A 122 16.41 -5.85 -9.67
CA GLY A 122 16.92 -6.35 -8.39
C GLY A 122 16.10 -5.95 -7.18
N GLN A 123 15.16 -5.00 -7.30
CA GLN A 123 14.28 -4.57 -6.22
C GLN A 123 13.00 -5.40 -6.15
N ASP A 124 12.43 -5.51 -4.97
CA ASP A 124 11.17 -6.17 -4.65
C ASP A 124 10.42 -5.40 -3.54
N LEU A 125 9.21 -5.83 -3.25
CA LEU A 125 8.44 -5.35 -2.12
C LEU A 125 7.78 -6.55 -1.43
N ASP A 126 8.10 -6.74 -0.17
CA ASP A 126 7.53 -7.82 0.62
C ASP A 126 6.01 -7.67 0.72
N PRO A 127 5.23 -8.79 0.79
CA PRO A 127 3.81 -8.73 1.03
C PRO A 127 3.53 -7.93 2.31
N HIS A 128 2.58 -6.99 2.22
CA HIS A 128 2.22 -6.13 3.34
C HIS A 128 0.76 -5.72 3.30
N VAL A 129 0.23 -5.34 4.44
CA VAL A 129 -0.94 -4.48 4.55
C VAL A 129 -0.50 -3.09 4.96
N ASP A 130 -1.12 -2.09 4.37
CA ASP A 130 -0.78 -0.70 4.62
C ASP A 130 -1.27 -0.22 5.99
N PHE A 131 -0.69 0.90 6.50
CA PHE A 131 -1.24 1.62 7.63
C PHE A 131 -2.71 1.96 7.40
N ASN A 132 -3.53 1.88 8.45
CA ASN A 132 -4.99 1.94 8.33
C ASN A 132 -5.58 3.34 8.61
N TYR A 133 -4.83 4.27 9.19
CA TYR A 133 -5.25 5.64 9.45
C TYR A 133 -4.26 6.65 8.93
N HIS A 134 -4.74 7.73 8.33
CA HIS A 134 -3.89 8.83 7.90
C HIS A 134 -3.19 9.45 9.13
N PRO A 135 -1.86 9.62 9.12
CA PRO A 135 -1.12 10.01 10.32
C PRO A 135 -1.51 11.37 10.88
N THR A 136 -1.85 12.33 10.01
CA THR A 136 -2.22 13.70 10.40
C THR A 136 -3.73 13.84 10.64
N THR A 137 -4.56 13.39 9.69
CA THR A 137 -6.01 13.64 9.72
C THR A 137 -6.81 12.59 10.46
N GLN A 138 -6.20 11.44 10.78
CA GLN A 138 -6.84 10.27 11.40
C GLN A 138 -8.03 9.71 10.61
N LEU A 139 -8.13 10.02 9.33
CA LEU A 139 -9.13 9.42 8.43
C LEU A 139 -8.79 7.95 8.16
N HIS A 140 -9.80 7.11 7.98
CA HIS A 140 -9.63 5.71 7.60
C HIS A 140 -9.12 5.60 6.18
N ARG A 141 -8.02 4.91 5.96
CA ARG A 141 -7.54 4.57 4.61
C ARG A 141 -8.49 3.53 4.01
N ARG A 142 -8.99 3.79 2.81
CA ARG A 142 -10.03 2.96 2.19
C ARG A 142 -9.61 2.34 0.87
N LEU A 143 -8.89 3.08 0.04
CA LEU A 143 -8.52 2.63 -1.29
C LEU A 143 -7.07 2.95 -1.61
N ASN A 144 -6.44 2.02 -2.32
CA ASN A 144 -5.27 2.29 -3.13
C ASN A 144 -5.68 2.34 -4.60
N LEU A 145 -5.25 3.37 -5.30
CA LEU A 145 -5.34 3.51 -6.74
C LEU A 145 -3.93 3.58 -7.29
N ILE A 146 -3.56 2.62 -8.15
CA ILE A 146 -2.22 2.54 -8.73
C ILE A 146 -2.33 2.58 -10.25
N VAL A 147 -1.71 3.57 -10.90
CA VAL A 147 -1.60 3.65 -12.36
C VAL A 147 -0.18 3.29 -12.76
N PHE A 148 -0.01 2.28 -13.59
CA PHE A 148 1.30 1.89 -14.12
C PHE A 148 1.64 2.64 -15.41
N LEU A 149 2.93 2.98 -15.54
CA LEU A 149 3.45 3.80 -16.65
C LEU A 149 4.66 3.13 -17.34
N ASN A 150 4.67 1.80 -17.44
CA ASN A 150 5.77 1.05 -18.05
C ASN A 150 5.49 0.84 -19.54
N PRO A 151 6.29 1.42 -20.44
CA PRO A 151 6.06 1.31 -21.90
C PRO A 151 6.13 -0.12 -22.39
N GLU A 152 6.96 -0.94 -21.76
CA GLU A 152 7.13 -2.37 -22.02
C GLU A 152 7.29 -3.09 -20.68
N TRP A 153 6.53 -4.17 -20.47
CA TRP A 153 6.72 -5.05 -19.31
C TRP A 153 6.20 -6.45 -19.62
N ARG A 154 6.89 -7.47 -19.09
CA ARG A 154 6.50 -8.87 -19.22
C ARG A 154 6.37 -9.51 -17.85
N ALA A 155 5.49 -10.48 -17.74
CA ALA A 155 5.20 -11.15 -16.47
C ALA A 155 6.45 -11.84 -15.87
N GLU A 156 7.27 -12.44 -16.72
CA GLU A 156 8.50 -13.14 -16.34
C GLU A 156 9.61 -12.24 -15.80
N TRP A 157 9.51 -10.92 -15.99
CA TRP A 157 10.48 -9.97 -15.45
C TRP A 157 10.29 -9.68 -13.97
N GLY A 158 9.26 -10.26 -13.34
CA GLY A 158 8.89 -9.93 -11.97
C GLY A 158 8.26 -8.53 -11.86
N GLY A 159 8.21 -7.98 -10.64
CA GLY A 159 7.60 -6.66 -10.40
C GLY A 159 6.09 -6.62 -10.62
N ASN A 160 5.42 -7.75 -10.90
CA ASN A 160 3.97 -7.85 -11.00
C ASN A 160 3.35 -7.50 -9.64
N LEU A 161 2.29 -6.69 -9.63
CA LEU A 161 1.54 -6.48 -8.39
C LEU A 161 0.90 -7.82 -7.98
N GLU A 162 1.29 -8.32 -6.82
CA GLU A 162 0.75 -9.54 -6.23
C GLU A 162 -0.29 -9.19 -5.17
N LEU A 163 -1.45 -9.81 -5.26
CA LEU A 163 -2.52 -9.76 -4.25
C LEU A 163 -2.60 -11.15 -3.64
N HIS A 164 -2.39 -11.26 -2.32
CA HIS A 164 -2.27 -12.52 -1.59
C HIS A 164 -3.50 -12.79 -0.76
N VAL A 165 -3.88 -14.06 -0.62
CA VAL A 165 -4.91 -14.49 0.34
C VAL A 165 -4.33 -14.44 1.75
N ASN A 166 -3.17 -15.05 1.97
CA ASN A 166 -2.51 -15.05 3.27
C ASN A 166 -1.00 -15.37 3.15
N PRO A 167 -0.13 -14.35 3.09
CA PRO A 167 1.31 -14.55 2.91
C PRO A 167 2.02 -15.12 4.15
N TRP A 168 1.31 -15.36 5.26
CA TRP A 168 1.83 -16.10 6.41
C TRP A 168 1.85 -17.61 6.20
N LEU A 169 1.10 -18.12 5.22
CA LEU A 169 1.10 -19.52 4.82
C LEU A 169 2.38 -19.87 4.04
N PRO A 170 2.73 -21.15 3.94
CA PRO A 170 3.71 -21.62 2.98
C PRO A 170 3.35 -21.14 1.56
N PRO A 171 4.34 -20.81 0.70
CA PRO A 171 4.08 -20.26 -0.63
C PRO A 171 3.16 -21.12 -1.52
N GLU A 172 3.17 -22.44 -1.33
CA GLU A 172 2.33 -23.41 -2.03
C GLU A 172 0.86 -23.40 -1.57
N GLU A 173 0.58 -22.85 -0.40
CA GLU A 173 -0.77 -22.74 0.17
C GLU A 173 -1.35 -21.33 0.02
N ASP A 174 -0.52 -20.33 -0.27
CA ASP A 174 -0.96 -18.95 -0.48
C ASP A 174 -1.42 -18.75 -1.93
N SER A 175 -2.71 -18.48 -2.12
CA SER A 175 -3.25 -18.16 -3.43
C SER A 175 -2.94 -16.71 -3.79
N VAL A 176 -2.21 -16.50 -4.89
CA VAL A 176 -1.73 -15.19 -5.32
C VAL A 176 -2.28 -14.82 -6.69
N LYS A 177 -2.88 -13.63 -6.78
CA LYS A 177 -3.23 -13.02 -8.07
C LYS A 177 -2.13 -12.05 -8.47
N ALA A 178 -1.41 -12.35 -9.57
CA ALA A 178 -0.37 -11.49 -10.12
C ALA A 178 -0.94 -10.60 -11.25
N ILE A 179 -0.64 -9.30 -11.19
CA ILE A 179 -1.09 -8.29 -12.16
C ILE A 179 0.14 -7.65 -12.78
N VAL A 180 0.32 -7.84 -14.09
CA VAL A 180 1.45 -7.26 -14.85
C VAL A 180 1.30 -5.74 -14.89
N PRO A 181 2.35 -4.96 -14.56
CA PRO A 181 2.29 -3.50 -14.48
C PRO A 181 2.41 -2.83 -15.86
N LEU A 182 1.46 -3.05 -16.76
CA LEU A 182 1.44 -2.51 -18.11
C LEU A 182 1.15 -0.99 -18.11
N ALA A 183 1.64 -0.29 -19.12
CA ALA A 183 1.32 1.13 -19.30
C ALA A 183 -0.20 1.36 -19.35
N ASN A 184 -0.63 2.43 -18.69
CA ASN A 184 -2.03 2.83 -18.60
C ASN A 184 -2.98 1.80 -17.97
N ARG A 185 -2.45 0.82 -17.23
CA ARG A 185 -3.22 -0.07 -16.38
C ARG A 185 -3.40 0.57 -15.02
N CYS A 186 -4.65 0.70 -14.60
CA CYS A 186 -5.01 1.13 -13.26
C CYS A 186 -5.47 -0.08 -12.44
N VAL A 187 -5.00 -0.17 -11.20
CA VAL A 187 -5.52 -1.12 -10.21
C VAL A 187 -6.07 -0.34 -9.05
N ILE A 188 -7.33 -0.56 -8.74
CA ILE A 188 -7.98 -0.01 -7.54
C ILE A 188 -8.30 -1.18 -6.62
N PHE A 189 -7.90 -1.08 -5.36
CA PHE A 189 -8.22 -2.10 -4.37
C PHE A 189 -8.56 -1.50 -3.01
N GLU A 190 -9.46 -2.18 -2.31
CA GLU A 190 -9.84 -1.80 -0.95
C GLU A 190 -8.76 -2.20 0.04
N THR A 191 -8.44 -1.30 0.98
CA THR A 191 -7.48 -1.57 2.05
C THR A 191 -8.18 -2.11 3.29
N SER A 192 -7.67 -3.21 3.82
CA SER A 192 -8.15 -3.90 5.01
C SER A 192 -7.01 -4.67 5.68
N GLU A 193 -7.29 -5.31 6.81
CA GLU A 193 -6.32 -6.18 7.52
C GLU A 193 -5.91 -7.43 6.70
N SER A 194 -6.61 -7.72 5.62
CA SER A 194 -6.35 -8.84 4.71
C SER A 194 -5.98 -8.43 3.29
N SER A 195 -5.80 -7.14 3.01
CA SER A 195 -5.43 -6.65 1.67
C SER A 195 -3.92 -6.76 1.43
N TRP A 196 -3.39 -7.97 1.61
CA TRP A 196 -1.97 -8.28 1.44
C TRP A 196 -1.52 -8.09 0.01
N HIS A 197 -0.53 -7.24 -0.21
CA HIS A 197 0.00 -6.98 -1.54
C HIS A 197 1.50 -6.68 -1.51
N GLY A 198 2.14 -6.93 -2.65
CA GLY A 198 3.57 -6.73 -2.82
C GLY A 198 3.98 -6.98 -4.27
N PHE A 199 5.26 -7.21 -4.52
CA PHE A 199 5.73 -7.72 -5.80
C PHE A 199 7.06 -8.47 -5.65
N LYS A 200 7.24 -9.53 -6.46
CA LYS A 200 8.49 -10.29 -6.52
C LYS A 200 9.59 -9.48 -7.17
N ARG A 201 10.82 -9.90 -6.90
CA ARG A 201 12.04 -9.29 -7.40
C ARG A 201 11.97 -9.04 -8.91
N ILE A 202 12.29 -7.82 -9.31
CA ILE A 202 12.40 -7.42 -10.71
C ILE A 202 13.71 -8.00 -11.25
N GLN A 203 13.62 -8.77 -12.32
CA GLN A 203 14.75 -9.43 -12.99
C GLN A 203 14.70 -9.13 -14.49
N LEU A 204 15.20 -7.95 -14.86
CA LEU A 204 15.23 -7.53 -16.24
C LEU A 204 16.38 -8.22 -16.99
N PRO A 205 16.14 -8.69 -18.25
CA PRO A 205 17.21 -9.16 -19.12
C PRO A 205 18.23 -8.05 -19.37
N GLU A 206 19.44 -8.40 -19.77
CA GLU A 206 20.57 -7.47 -19.89
C GLU A 206 20.28 -6.28 -20.83
N ASP A 207 19.65 -6.57 -21.97
CA ASP A 207 19.24 -5.55 -22.95
C ASP A 207 18.10 -4.64 -22.47
N LYS A 208 17.43 -4.99 -21.37
CA LYS A 208 16.29 -4.24 -20.77
C LYS A 208 16.62 -3.59 -19.44
N LYS A 209 17.84 -3.70 -18.93
CA LYS A 209 18.25 -3.13 -17.62
C LYS A 209 18.10 -1.61 -17.52
N HIS A 210 17.92 -0.92 -18.64
CA HIS A 210 17.62 0.50 -18.69
C HIS A 210 16.17 0.82 -18.33
N LEU A 211 15.28 -0.17 -18.34
CA LEU A 211 13.88 0.00 -17.93
C LEU A 211 13.77 0.01 -16.41
N THR A 212 12.72 0.69 -15.95
CA THR A 212 12.35 0.76 -14.53
C THR A 212 10.87 0.50 -14.37
N ARG A 213 10.45 -0.02 -13.20
CA ARG A 213 9.04 -0.21 -12.88
C ARG A 213 8.46 1.09 -12.33
N ARG A 214 7.59 1.72 -13.11
CA ARG A 214 7.01 3.03 -12.82
C ARG A 214 5.52 2.93 -12.51
N SER A 215 5.10 3.63 -11.47
CA SER A 215 3.69 3.77 -11.12
C SER A 215 3.42 5.11 -10.42
N ILE A 216 2.15 5.50 -10.43
CA ILE A 216 1.60 6.57 -9.59
C ILE A 216 0.65 5.88 -8.62
N ALA A 217 0.86 6.10 -7.33
CA ALA A 217 0.00 5.57 -6.27
C ALA A 217 -0.72 6.71 -5.55
N VAL A 218 -2.03 6.56 -5.38
CA VAL A 218 -2.89 7.52 -4.70
C VAL A 218 -3.77 6.78 -3.71
N TYR A 219 -3.96 7.37 -2.55
CA TYR A 219 -4.75 6.78 -1.49
C TYR A 219 -5.97 7.63 -1.19
N TYR A 220 -7.10 6.95 -0.99
CA TYR A 220 -8.33 7.61 -0.61
C TYR A 220 -8.80 7.16 0.76
N TYR A 221 -9.39 8.09 1.46
CA TYR A 221 -9.79 7.96 2.85
C TYR A 221 -11.28 8.25 3.02
N THR A 222 -11.84 7.86 4.16
CA THR A 222 -13.18 8.28 4.60
C THR A 222 -13.15 8.67 6.07
N SER A 223 -14.09 9.51 6.47
CA SER A 223 -14.27 9.84 7.91
C SER A 223 -14.91 8.72 8.70
N GLN A 224 -15.61 7.81 8.03
CA GLN A 224 -16.28 6.68 8.65
C GLN A 224 -15.93 5.38 7.89
N ARG A 225 -15.99 4.28 8.62
CA ARG A 225 -15.83 2.92 8.12
C ARG A 225 -16.86 2.03 8.82
N PRO A 226 -17.43 0.99 8.16
CA PRO A 226 -18.28 0.02 8.84
C PRO A 226 -17.64 -0.50 10.12
N ALA A 227 -18.43 -0.59 11.20
CA ALA A 227 -17.88 -0.92 12.52
C ALA A 227 -17.16 -2.27 12.58
N GLU A 228 -17.63 -3.23 11.79
CA GLU A 228 -17.07 -4.57 11.64
C GLU A 228 -15.73 -4.60 10.88
N GLU A 229 -15.42 -3.53 10.15
CA GLU A 229 -14.18 -3.39 9.40
C GLU A 229 -13.14 -2.52 10.14
N ILE A 230 -13.47 -1.98 11.30
CA ILE A 230 -12.57 -1.11 12.08
C ILE A 230 -11.56 -1.99 12.81
N ALA A 231 -10.28 -1.79 12.52
CA ALA A 231 -9.16 -2.40 13.22
C ALA A 231 -8.44 -1.40 14.14
N PRO A 232 -7.70 -1.87 15.15
CA PRO A 232 -6.80 -1.02 15.92
C PRO A 232 -5.80 -0.30 15.02
N HIS A 233 -5.37 0.89 15.43
CA HIS A 233 -4.36 1.65 14.68
C HIS A 233 -3.04 0.87 14.58
N HIS A 234 -2.54 0.73 13.34
CA HIS A 234 -1.24 0.12 13.07
C HIS A 234 -0.51 0.81 11.92
N SER A 235 0.80 0.70 11.91
CA SER A 235 1.66 1.05 10.78
C SER A 235 1.59 -0.05 9.72
N THR A 236 2.25 0.14 8.57
CA THR A 236 2.40 -0.92 7.56
C THR A 236 2.99 -2.19 8.17
N VAL A 237 2.32 -3.33 7.96
CA VAL A 237 2.73 -4.65 8.46
C VAL A 237 3.27 -5.48 7.31
N TYR A 238 4.53 -5.91 7.41
CA TYR A 238 5.22 -6.69 6.39
C TYR A 238 5.32 -8.17 6.76
N VAL A 239 5.16 -9.04 5.77
CA VAL A 239 5.48 -10.46 5.86
C VAL A 239 6.74 -10.72 5.04
N GLN A 240 7.81 -11.10 5.72
CA GLN A 240 9.10 -11.34 5.07
C GLN A 240 9.03 -12.56 4.18
N ARG A 241 9.48 -12.45 2.94
CA ARG A 241 9.56 -13.59 2.02
C ARG A 241 10.49 -14.66 2.59
N PRO A 242 10.19 -15.96 2.32
CA PRO A 242 11.08 -17.06 2.65
C PRO A 242 12.39 -16.96 1.84
N LEU A 243 13.35 -17.81 2.16
CA LEU A 243 14.55 -17.98 1.33
C LEU A 243 14.16 -18.38 -0.11
N PRO A 244 14.93 -17.93 -1.13
CA PRO A 244 14.74 -18.40 -2.48
C PRO A 244 14.74 -19.93 -2.56
N GLU A 245 13.86 -20.53 -3.36
CA GLU A 245 13.64 -21.98 -3.45
C GLU A 245 14.89 -22.78 -3.85
N ASN A 246 15.81 -22.16 -4.58
CA ASN A 246 17.09 -22.77 -4.95
C ASN A 246 18.03 -22.92 -3.75
N ILE A 247 17.85 -22.16 -2.66
CA ILE A 247 18.69 -22.23 -1.46
C ILE A 247 18.19 -23.35 -0.55
N ARG A 248 18.69 -24.56 -0.80
CA ARG A 248 18.32 -25.79 -0.09
C ARG A 248 19.57 -26.61 0.27
N ALA A 249 19.41 -27.61 1.09
CA ALA A 249 20.52 -28.51 1.47
C ALA A 249 21.22 -29.09 0.25
N GLY A 250 22.56 -29.04 0.24
CA GLY A 250 23.39 -29.51 -0.87
C GLY A 250 23.55 -28.53 -2.05
N TYR A 251 22.89 -27.38 -2.01
CA TYR A 251 23.08 -26.32 -3.02
C TYR A 251 24.35 -25.50 -2.73
N THR A 252 25.18 -25.28 -3.73
CA THR A 252 26.35 -24.41 -3.63
C THR A 252 25.93 -22.97 -3.97
N LEU A 253 26.03 -22.07 -3.00
CA LEU A 253 25.65 -20.65 -3.17
C LEU A 253 26.55 -19.96 -4.18
N ARG A 254 25.96 -19.20 -5.08
CA ARG A 254 26.62 -18.23 -5.96
C ARG A 254 26.65 -16.86 -5.28
N ASP A 255 27.47 -15.94 -5.76
CA ASP A 255 27.58 -14.58 -5.20
C ASP A 255 26.22 -13.88 -5.14
N GLU A 256 25.37 -14.03 -6.14
CA GLU A 256 24.02 -13.47 -6.18
C GLU A 256 23.09 -14.06 -5.09
N ASP A 257 23.25 -15.35 -4.78
CA ASP A 257 22.49 -16.02 -3.71
C ASP A 257 22.94 -15.50 -2.34
N VAL A 258 24.24 -15.33 -2.14
CA VAL A 258 24.80 -14.75 -0.89
C VAL A 258 24.27 -13.34 -0.69
N GLN A 259 24.28 -12.50 -1.74
CA GLN A 259 23.72 -11.15 -1.68
C GLN A 259 22.22 -11.16 -1.37
N ALA A 260 21.46 -12.09 -1.94
CA ALA A 260 20.04 -12.23 -1.67
C ALA A 260 19.77 -12.58 -0.20
N VAL A 261 20.51 -13.55 0.36
CA VAL A 261 20.42 -13.94 1.78
C VAL A 261 20.81 -12.77 2.70
N GLN A 262 21.92 -12.10 2.41
CA GLN A 262 22.35 -10.94 3.19
C GLN A 262 21.28 -9.83 3.18
N SER A 263 20.69 -9.56 2.04
CA SER A 263 19.62 -8.56 1.90
C SER A 263 18.39 -8.93 2.73
N LEU A 264 18.00 -10.22 2.77
CA LEU A 264 16.89 -10.70 3.60
C LEU A 264 17.20 -10.55 5.09
N LEU A 265 18.42 -10.88 5.52
CA LEU A 265 18.84 -10.73 6.92
C LEU A 265 18.82 -9.26 7.34
N VAL A 266 19.43 -8.37 6.55
CA VAL A 266 19.43 -6.93 6.81
C VAL A 266 18.01 -6.39 6.94
N ARG A 267 17.08 -6.81 6.06
CA ARG A 267 15.67 -6.41 6.16
C ARG A 267 15.04 -6.83 7.49
N ARG A 268 15.23 -8.09 7.87
CA ARG A 268 14.69 -8.62 9.14
C ARG A 268 15.24 -7.89 10.34
N ASP A 269 16.54 -7.68 10.37
CA ASP A 269 17.20 -6.97 11.46
C ASP A 269 16.75 -5.51 11.56
N THR A 270 16.58 -4.84 10.41
CA THR A 270 16.08 -3.46 10.36
C THR A 270 14.63 -3.38 10.84
N GLN A 271 13.78 -4.33 10.44
CA GLN A 271 12.39 -4.38 10.91
C GLN A 271 12.31 -4.70 12.40
N ILE A 272 13.12 -5.64 12.90
CA ILE A 272 13.18 -5.95 14.33
C ILE A 272 13.59 -4.72 15.13
N ARG A 273 14.62 -3.97 14.66
CA ARG A 273 15.06 -2.73 15.29
C ARG A 273 13.95 -1.68 15.34
N TYR A 274 13.25 -1.48 14.20
CA TYR A 274 12.12 -0.57 14.13
C TYR A 274 11.00 -0.95 15.11
N LEU A 275 10.67 -2.25 15.19
CA LEU A 275 9.65 -2.73 16.14
C LEU A 275 10.04 -2.50 17.60
N TYR A 276 11.32 -2.71 17.97
CA TYR A 276 11.80 -2.42 19.31
C TYR A 276 11.78 -0.92 19.64
N GLU A 277 12.11 -0.07 18.68
CA GLU A 277 12.01 1.39 18.86
C GLU A 277 10.56 1.80 19.11
N ARG A 278 9.63 1.27 18.31
CA ARG A 278 8.19 1.50 18.51
C ARG A 278 7.68 0.96 19.86
N GLU A 279 8.09 -0.24 20.26
CA GLU A 279 7.74 -0.79 21.56
C GLU A 279 8.22 0.12 22.70
N LYS A 280 9.44 0.63 22.59
CA LYS A 280 10.01 1.57 23.58
C LYS A 280 9.18 2.85 23.65
N GLU A 281 8.86 3.47 22.52
CA GLU A 281 8.01 4.65 22.46
C GLU A 281 6.62 4.40 23.10
N PHE A 282 5.96 3.29 22.75
CA PHE A 282 4.68 2.92 23.34
C PHE A 282 4.80 2.67 24.85
N SER A 283 5.85 2.00 25.29
CA SER A 283 6.12 1.78 26.70
C SER A 283 6.29 3.09 27.46
N GLU A 284 7.01 4.06 26.90
CA GLU A 284 7.18 5.38 27.50
C GLU A 284 5.84 6.12 27.61
N ILE A 285 5.02 6.11 26.56
CA ILE A 285 3.67 6.71 26.55
C ILE A 285 2.80 6.06 27.63
N VAL A 286 2.72 4.72 27.64
CA VAL A 286 1.90 3.97 28.59
C VAL A 286 2.35 4.25 30.03
N HIS A 287 3.65 4.19 30.29
CA HIS A 287 4.19 4.51 31.62
C HIS A 287 3.94 5.98 32.01
N GLY A 288 4.05 6.91 31.06
CA GLY A 288 3.71 8.31 31.26
C GLY A 288 2.24 8.49 31.69
N ILE A 289 1.31 7.81 30.97
CA ILE A 289 -0.12 7.83 31.32
C ILE A 289 -0.35 7.22 32.70
N LEU A 290 0.22 6.04 32.99
CA LEU A 290 0.05 5.32 34.26
C LEU A 290 0.61 6.11 35.47
N ARG A 291 1.67 6.91 35.26
CA ARG A 291 2.29 7.76 36.29
C ARG A 291 1.62 9.11 36.43
N SER A 292 0.77 9.53 35.47
CA SER A 292 0.10 10.82 35.51
C SER A 292 -0.79 10.95 36.73
N ARG A 293 -0.84 12.17 37.30
CA ARG A 293 -1.70 12.47 38.48
C ARG A 293 -3.19 12.23 38.14
N SER A 294 -3.60 12.62 36.96
CA SER A 294 -4.98 12.47 36.47
C SER A 294 -5.39 11.00 36.39
N PHE A 295 -4.53 10.13 35.82
CA PHE A 295 -4.82 8.69 35.72
C PHE A 295 -4.85 8.02 37.11
N ARG A 296 -3.93 8.39 38.02
CA ARG A 296 -3.95 7.87 39.40
C ARG A 296 -5.23 8.27 40.13
N LEU A 297 -5.64 9.53 40.00
CA LEU A 297 -6.89 10.02 40.56
C LEU A 297 -8.11 9.27 39.98
N PHE A 298 -8.17 9.14 38.65
CA PHE A 298 -9.23 8.38 37.98
C PHE A 298 -9.28 6.92 38.45
N ARG A 299 -8.13 6.27 38.58
CA ARG A 299 -8.05 4.88 39.08
C ARG A 299 -8.57 4.75 40.50
N THR A 300 -8.27 5.71 41.36
CA THR A 300 -8.74 5.74 42.75
C THR A 300 -10.23 5.95 42.81
N LEU A 301 -10.78 6.88 42.02
CA LEU A 301 -12.21 7.17 41.98
C LEU A 301 -13.04 6.09 41.31
N SER A 302 -12.47 5.39 40.30
CA SER A 302 -13.18 4.30 39.58
C SER A 302 -13.06 2.93 40.25
N TRP A 303 -12.20 2.78 41.26
CA TRP A 303 -11.98 1.49 41.94
C TRP A 303 -13.26 0.92 42.61
N PRO A 304 -14.13 1.70 43.28
CA PRO A 304 -15.40 1.17 43.82
C PRO A 304 -16.33 0.63 42.73
N ALA A 305 -16.47 1.35 41.62
CA ALA A 305 -17.33 0.94 40.50
C ALA A 305 -16.86 -0.36 39.83
N ARG A 306 -15.54 -0.57 39.70
CA ARG A 306 -14.98 -1.82 39.16
C ARG A 306 -15.22 -3.02 40.10
N LYS A 307 -15.16 -2.82 41.39
CA LYS A 307 -15.48 -3.89 42.35
C LYS A 307 -16.97 -4.31 42.26
N CYS A 308 -17.87 -3.35 42.13
CA CYS A 308 -19.31 -3.64 41.93
C CYS A 308 -19.53 -4.38 40.58
N TRP A 309 -18.82 -4.01 39.51
CA TRP A 309 -18.98 -4.64 38.20
C TRP A 309 -18.44 -6.08 38.16
N GLY A 310 -17.33 -6.33 38.84
CA GLY A 310 -16.79 -7.68 39.02
C GLY A 310 -17.77 -8.60 39.77
N TRP A 311 -18.45 -8.08 40.78
CA TRP A 311 -19.48 -8.81 41.53
C TRP A 311 -20.71 -9.13 40.69
N ILE A 312 -21.14 -8.19 39.83
CA ILE A 312 -22.29 -8.37 38.94
C ILE A 312 -21.97 -9.40 37.86
N LYS A 313 -20.74 -9.41 37.33
CA LYS A 313 -20.27 -10.43 36.34
C LYS A 313 -20.19 -11.83 36.95
N ALA A 314 -19.68 -11.95 38.17
CA ALA A 314 -19.57 -13.24 38.87
C ALA A 314 -20.96 -13.83 39.23
N ARG A 315 -21.98 -13.00 39.44
CA ARG A 315 -23.36 -13.46 39.69
C ARG A 315 -24.16 -13.82 38.42
N ARG A 316 -23.67 -13.45 37.23
CA ARG A 316 -24.28 -13.86 35.94
C ARG A 316 -23.71 -15.11 35.35
N SER A 317 -22.63 -15.64 35.93
CA SER A 317 -21.91 -16.85 35.49
C SER A 317 -22.08 -18.04 36.50
N ALA A 318 -22.91 -17.87 37.54
CA ALA A 318 -23.40 -18.88 38.44
C ALA A 318 -24.93 -19.04 38.29
#